data_ac002cf5216bebc7fca901f9589cf6a2
#
_entry.id   ac002cf5216bebc7fca901f9589cf6a2
#
_cell.length_a   1.000
_cell.length_b   1.000
_cell.length_c   1.000
_cell.angle_alpha   90.00
_cell.angle_beta   90.00
_cell.angle_gamma   90.00
#
_symmetry.space_group_name_H-M   'P 1'
#
loop_
_entity.id
_entity.type
_entity.pdbx_description
1 polymer ?
#
loop_
_entity_poly.entity_id
_entity_poly.type
_entity_poly.pdbx_seq_one_letter_code
_entity_poly.pdbx_strand_id
1 'polypeptide(L)'
;MNNIVARLIVCCLLAISFVGISNAKNRALLIGISEYSPKYQWNSISGTNDIDLIKGVLKDFSIKELRNKNATFANITKELEKLIAQSNPNDIVYIHFSGHGQPIEDYDGDEADGWDEAFVPYDAGDKYVAGVYEGEKHLVDDTLNGLLERLRVKLGPKGFLYVVIDACHAGEQFRGEEEDDEAPVRGSIIGISKNDKHFVAKLNNVKHYPITPEKAKSNIVMMEACRSYQVNREIKRDEKFYGPLSYSVYLVLKDTPMQSDSKWFLNVEKTFNQQKPATSSQRMVIESTYE
;
A
#
# COMPACT_ATOMS: atom_id res chain seq x y z
N MET A 1 26.54 61.14 -11.32
CA MET A 1 25.26 60.52 -11.07
C MET A 1 25.06 59.17 -11.81
N ASN A 2 26.01 58.67 -12.60
CA ASN A 2 25.76 57.52 -13.49
C ASN A 2 26.26 56.14 -12.98
N ASN A 3 26.96 56.08 -11.86
CA ASN A 3 27.54 54.80 -11.35
C ASN A 3 26.76 54.09 -10.29
N ILE A 4 25.76 54.73 -9.69
CA ILE A 4 24.91 54.11 -8.65
C ILE A 4 23.74 53.34 -9.29
N VAL A 5 23.17 53.86 -10.35
CA VAL A 5 22.06 53.22 -11.09
C VAL A 5 22.52 51.94 -11.81
N ALA A 6 23.73 51.91 -12.37
CA ALA A 6 24.29 50.72 -13.00
C ALA A 6 24.59 49.57 -12.03
N ARG A 7 24.97 49.87 -10.77
CA ARG A 7 25.20 48.84 -9.72
C ARG A 7 23.92 48.25 -9.17
N LEU A 8 22.82 49.00 -9.11
CA LEU A 8 21.51 48.49 -8.67
C LEU A 8 20.88 47.57 -9.73
N ILE A 9 21.06 47.80 -11.01
CA ILE A 9 20.53 46.93 -12.09
C ILE A 9 21.30 45.58 -12.14
N VAL A 10 22.60 45.55 -11.86
CA VAL A 10 23.38 44.29 -11.80
C VAL A 10 23.04 43.47 -10.59
N CYS A 11 22.68 44.08 -9.42
CA CYS A 11 22.22 43.31 -8.26
C CYS A 11 20.84 42.73 -8.43
N CYS A 12 19.94 43.35 -9.19
CA CYS A 12 18.60 42.81 -9.47
C CYS A 12 18.57 41.64 -10.48
N LEU A 13 19.59 41.55 -11.36
CA LEU A 13 19.69 40.46 -12.32
C LEU A 13 20.34 39.17 -11.80
N LEU A 14 20.98 39.21 -10.61
CA LEU A 14 21.56 38.04 -9.96
C LEU A 14 20.61 37.33 -9.00
N ALA A 15 19.37 37.82 -8.80
CA ALA A 15 18.28 37.17 -8.07
C ALA A 15 17.35 36.38 -8.99
N ILE A 16 17.78 35.98 -10.19
CA ILE A 16 17.14 34.90 -10.93
C ILE A 16 17.49 33.61 -10.17
N SER A 17 16.63 33.32 -9.22
CA SER A 17 16.57 32.03 -8.56
C SER A 17 16.72 30.95 -9.64
N PHE A 18 17.79 30.18 -9.56
CA PHE A 18 17.84 28.87 -10.19
C PHE A 18 16.68 28.07 -9.58
N VAL A 19 15.49 28.24 -10.14
CA VAL A 19 14.45 27.24 -10.04
C VAL A 19 15.03 26.07 -10.84
N GLY A 20 15.82 25.26 -10.14
CA GLY A 20 16.30 24.01 -10.71
C GLY A 20 15.08 23.29 -11.25
N ILE A 21 15.04 23.07 -12.56
CA ILE A 21 14.05 22.20 -13.18
C ILE A 21 14.36 20.83 -12.58
N SER A 22 13.71 20.50 -11.45
CA SER A 22 13.75 19.16 -10.92
C SER A 22 12.98 18.30 -11.93
N ASN A 23 13.72 17.54 -12.72
CA ASN A 23 13.09 16.53 -13.55
C ASN A 23 12.30 15.60 -12.62
N ALA A 24 11.04 15.39 -12.93
CA ALA A 24 10.19 14.42 -12.22
C ALA A 24 10.90 13.06 -12.16
N LYS A 25 10.85 12.43 -11.00
CA LYS A 25 11.46 11.11 -10.78
C LYS A 25 10.41 10.10 -10.43
N ASN A 26 10.58 8.89 -10.92
CA ASN A 26 9.77 7.77 -10.50
C ASN A 26 10.46 7.09 -9.31
N ARG A 27 9.71 6.90 -8.22
CA ARG A 27 10.19 6.27 -6.98
C ARG A 27 9.26 5.14 -6.58
N ALA A 28 9.84 4.06 -6.09
CA ALA A 28 9.05 2.95 -5.54
C ALA A 28 9.56 2.52 -4.19
N LEU A 29 8.61 2.20 -3.28
CA LEU A 29 8.86 1.51 -2.03
C LEU A 29 8.10 0.18 -2.08
N LEU A 30 8.84 -0.93 -2.06
CA LEU A 30 8.29 -2.27 -2.14
C LEU A 30 8.51 -2.98 -0.81
N ILE A 31 7.43 -3.40 -0.16
CA ILE A 31 7.44 -4.09 1.13
C ILE A 31 6.85 -5.49 0.91
N GLY A 32 7.66 -6.53 1.11
CA GLY A 32 7.24 -7.92 0.94
C GLY A 32 7.69 -8.80 2.11
N ILE A 33 6.73 -9.46 2.75
CA ILE A 33 6.98 -10.30 3.91
C ILE A 33 6.46 -11.70 3.61
N SER A 34 7.37 -12.67 3.54
CA SER A 34 7.06 -14.10 3.42
C SER A 34 7.22 -14.82 4.75
N GLU A 35 8.15 -14.37 5.57
CA GLU A 35 8.47 -14.96 6.86
C GLU A 35 8.40 -13.88 7.94
N TYR A 36 7.76 -14.20 9.04
CA TYR A 36 7.56 -13.32 10.19
C TYR A 36 8.49 -13.69 11.34
N SER A 37 8.55 -12.86 12.36
CA SER A 37 9.35 -13.11 13.55
C SER A 37 8.93 -14.43 14.22
N PRO A 38 9.87 -15.35 14.50
CA PRO A 38 9.55 -16.62 15.17
C PRO A 38 9.02 -16.45 16.59
N LYS A 39 9.01 -15.23 17.11
CA LYS A 39 8.38 -14.89 18.40
C LYS A 39 6.85 -15.05 18.34
N TYR A 40 6.26 -14.95 17.16
CA TYR A 40 4.81 -14.92 16.94
C TYR A 40 4.39 -16.07 16.00
N GLN A 41 3.11 -16.39 15.98
CA GLN A 41 2.59 -17.57 15.29
C GLN A 41 2.01 -17.23 13.89
N TRP A 42 2.69 -16.37 13.15
CA TRP A 42 2.31 -16.09 11.77
C TRP A 42 2.71 -17.22 10.84
N ASN A 43 1.80 -17.62 9.96
CA ASN A 43 2.10 -18.55 8.89
C ASN A 43 2.99 -17.87 7.82
N SER A 44 3.85 -18.67 7.17
CA SER A 44 4.61 -18.19 6.02
C SER A 44 3.69 -18.03 4.80
N ILE A 45 3.96 -16.99 4.00
CA ILE A 45 3.28 -16.65 2.76
C ILE A 45 4.29 -16.24 1.69
N SER A 46 3.84 -15.76 0.54
CA SER A 46 4.74 -15.52 -0.60
C SER A 46 4.95 -14.04 -0.94
N GLY A 47 4.86 -13.13 0.04
CA GLY A 47 4.96 -11.69 -0.19
C GLY A 47 6.27 -11.24 -0.87
N THR A 48 7.39 -11.93 -0.65
CA THR A 48 8.65 -11.59 -1.34
C THR A 48 8.66 -11.99 -2.81
N ASN A 49 7.89 -12.99 -3.22
CA ASN A 49 7.74 -13.35 -4.64
C ASN A 49 7.05 -12.23 -5.42
N ASP A 50 6.07 -11.59 -4.81
CA ASP A 50 5.36 -10.45 -5.42
C ASP A 50 6.30 -9.29 -5.67
N ILE A 51 7.18 -9.00 -4.70
CA ILE A 51 8.17 -7.93 -4.84
C ILE A 51 9.13 -8.20 -6.00
N ASP A 52 9.49 -9.45 -6.25
CA ASP A 52 10.32 -9.82 -7.40
C ASP A 52 9.60 -9.54 -8.72
N LEU A 53 8.30 -9.87 -8.83
CA LEU A 53 7.50 -9.57 -10.01
C LEU A 53 7.40 -8.07 -10.27
N ILE A 54 6.99 -7.31 -9.25
CA ILE A 54 6.75 -5.87 -9.36
C ILE A 54 8.05 -5.13 -9.68
N LYS A 55 9.16 -5.48 -9.04
CA LYS A 55 10.49 -4.92 -9.36
C LYS A 55 10.86 -5.14 -10.83
N GLY A 56 10.53 -6.30 -11.39
CA GLY A 56 10.82 -6.64 -12.78
C GLY A 56 10.12 -5.76 -13.82
N VAL A 57 9.00 -5.12 -13.46
CA VAL A 57 8.21 -4.26 -14.37
C VAL A 57 8.37 -2.77 -14.11
N LEU A 58 8.90 -2.34 -12.96
CA LEU A 58 9.16 -0.94 -12.61
C LEU A 58 10.55 -0.47 -13.09
N LYS A 59 10.82 -0.58 -14.40
CA LYS A 59 12.17 -0.35 -14.97
C LYS A 59 12.70 1.08 -14.78
N ASP A 60 11.81 2.09 -14.79
CA ASP A 60 12.17 3.50 -14.73
C ASP A 60 12.02 4.09 -13.31
N PHE A 61 11.95 3.24 -12.30
CA PHE A 61 11.78 3.63 -10.90
C PHE A 61 13.07 3.48 -10.10
N SER A 62 13.35 4.46 -9.26
CA SER A 62 14.30 4.30 -8.14
C SER A 62 13.63 3.48 -7.05
N ILE A 63 14.03 2.23 -6.90
CA ILE A 63 13.34 1.26 -6.04
C ILE A 63 14.05 1.11 -4.71
N LYS A 64 13.31 1.22 -3.60
CA LYS A 64 13.68 0.79 -2.27
C LYS A 64 12.87 -0.45 -1.89
N GLU A 65 13.53 -1.47 -1.39
CA GLU A 65 12.89 -2.72 -0.95
C GLU A 65 13.06 -2.93 0.56
N LEU A 66 12.01 -3.42 1.20
CA LEU A 66 12.03 -3.98 2.54
C LEU A 66 11.45 -5.41 2.47
N ARG A 67 12.25 -6.39 2.90
CA ARG A 67 11.88 -7.81 2.83
C ARG A 67 12.04 -8.49 4.18
N ASN A 68 11.06 -9.32 4.57
CA ASN A 68 11.07 -10.14 5.77
C ASN A 68 11.57 -9.36 6.99
N LYS A 69 12.61 -9.81 7.68
CA LYS A 69 13.18 -9.18 8.89
C LYS A 69 13.58 -7.71 8.74
N ASN A 70 13.72 -7.20 7.52
CA ASN A 70 13.97 -5.79 7.28
C ASN A 70 12.68 -4.97 7.17
N ALA A 71 11.51 -5.61 7.03
CA ALA A 71 10.20 -4.97 6.95
C ALA A 71 9.55 -4.85 8.35
N THR A 72 10.29 -4.37 9.34
CA THR A 72 9.77 -4.03 10.67
C THR A 72 8.94 -2.76 10.61
N PHE A 73 8.04 -2.57 11.58
CA PHE A 73 7.25 -1.33 11.70
C PHE A 73 8.13 -0.08 11.65
N ALA A 74 9.20 -0.07 12.45
CA ALA A 74 10.12 1.07 12.50
C ALA A 74 10.85 1.32 11.16
N ASN A 75 11.20 0.27 10.41
CA ASN A 75 11.85 0.43 9.11
C ASN A 75 10.85 0.87 8.05
N ILE A 76 9.62 0.34 8.05
CA ILE A 76 8.57 0.73 7.10
C ILE A 76 8.25 2.22 7.27
N THR A 77 7.95 2.66 8.48
CA THR A 77 7.65 4.07 8.78
C THR A 77 8.81 4.98 8.44
N LYS A 78 10.05 4.57 8.77
CA LYS A 78 11.27 5.32 8.42
C LYS A 78 11.45 5.47 6.89
N GLU A 79 11.22 4.42 6.10
CA GLU A 79 11.37 4.51 4.65
C GLU A 79 10.22 5.31 4.01
N LEU A 80 9.00 5.26 4.55
CA LEU A 80 7.90 6.15 4.14
C LEU A 80 8.24 7.62 4.43
N GLU A 81 8.76 7.96 5.62
CA GLU A 81 9.22 9.31 5.94
C GLU A 81 10.36 9.79 5.02
N LYS A 82 11.31 8.91 4.69
CA LYS A 82 12.36 9.24 3.71
C LYS A 82 11.79 9.45 2.32
N LEU A 83 10.82 8.64 1.90
CA LEU A 83 10.15 8.77 0.62
C LEU A 83 9.48 10.14 0.52
N ILE A 84 8.77 10.58 1.58
CA ILE A 84 8.18 11.92 1.69
C ILE A 84 9.27 12.99 1.58
N ALA A 85 10.35 12.86 2.34
CA ALA A 85 11.43 13.85 2.35
C ALA A 85 12.16 14.00 1.01
N GLN A 86 12.32 12.89 0.28
CA GLN A 86 13.05 12.84 -1.00
C GLN A 86 12.19 13.12 -2.22
N SER A 87 10.87 13.06 -2.10
CA SER A 87 9.95 13.35 -3.20
C SER A 87 9.89 14.84 -3.50
N ASN A 88 9.63 15.16 -4.75
CA ASN A 88 9.50 16.50 -5.26
C ASN A 88 8.16 16.67 -6.01
N PRO A 89 7.72 17.91 -6.22
CA PRO A 89 6.57 18.15 -7.09
C PRO A 89 6.70 17.48 -8.45
N ASN A 90 5.62 16.86 -8.90
CA ASN A 90 5.49 16.12 -10.15
C ASN A 90 6.17 14.73 -10.21
N ASP A 91 6.77 14.25 -9.12
CA ASP A 91 7.24 12.86 -9.06
C ASP A 91 6.05 11.88 -9.15
N ILE A 92 6.30 10.69 -9.70
CA ILE A 92 5.39 9.55 -9.60
C ILE A 92 5.94 8.62 -8.52
N VAL A 93 5.09 8.30 -7.55
CA VAL A 93 5.44 7.38 -6.47
C VAL A 93 4.57 6.14 -6.52
N TYR A 94 5.20 4.98 -6.35
CA TYR A 94 4.55 3.69 -6.24
C TYR A 94 4.92 3.02 -4.92
N ILE A 95 3.92 2.62 -4.14
CA ILE A 95 4.11 1.90 -2.88
C ILE A 95 3.39 0.55 -2.99
N HIS A 96 4.07 -0.51 -2.60
CA HIS A 96 3.52 -1.86 -2.64
C HIS A 96 3.73 -2.57 -1.31
N PHE A 97 2.62 -3.00 -0.71
CA PHE A 97 2.61 -3.84 0.47
C PHE A 97 2.14 -5.24 0.07
N SER A 98 2.92 -6.25 0.41
CA SER A 98 2.56 -7.65 0.24
C SER A 98 2.91 -8.42 1.50
N GLY A 99 1.89 -8.88 2.22
CA GLY A 99 2.04 -9.48 3.53
C GLY A 99 0.70 -9.90 4.16
N HIS A 100 0.72 -10.18 5.46
CA HIS A 100 -0.50 -10.35 6.24
C HIS A 100 -1.17 -9.01 6.56
N GLY A 101 -2.47 -9.04 6.71
CA GLY A 101 -3.27 -8.01 7.35
C GLY A 101 -3.98 -8.55 8.59
N GLN A 102 -4.40 -7.67 9.48
CA GLN A 102 -5.12 -8.02 10.71
C GLN A 102 -6.01 -6.86 11.15
N PRO A 103 -7.25 -7.12 11.63
CA PRO A 103 -8.06 -6.08 12.23
C PRO A 103 -7.52 -5.69 13.61
N ILE A 104 -7.57 -4.41 13.93
CA ILE A 104 -7.29 -3.85 15.27
C ILE A 104 -8.54 -3.18 15.77
N GLU A 105 -8.85 -3.29 17.07
CA GLU A 105 -9.96 -2.55 17.66
C GLU A 105 -9.74 -1.05 17.47
N ASP A 106 -10.73 -0.38 16.85
CA ASP A 106 -10.78 1.07 16.73
C ASP A 106 -10.91 1.71 18.12
N TYR A 107 -9.91 2.49 18.51
CA TYR A 107 -9.85 3.16 19.80
C TYR A 107 -10.20 4.65 19.74
N ASP A 108 -10.24 5.26 18.58
CA ASP A 108 -10.59 6.66 18.40
C ASP A 108 -12.04 6.89 17.94
N GLY A 109 -12.69 5.83 17.43
CA GLY A 109 -14.13 5.77 17.21
C GLY A 109 -14.58 6.32 15.87
N ASP A 110 -13.70 6.37 14.87
CA ASP A 110 -14.04 6.87 13.54
C ASP A 110 -14.53 5.74 12.59
N GLU A 111 -14.23 4.46 12.91
CA GLU A 111 -14.72 3.32 12.14
C GLU A 111 -16.11 2.84 12.59
N ALA A 112 -17.04 2.80 11.63
CA ALA A 112 -18.45 2.45 11.89
C ALA A 112 -18.66 1.02 12.42
N ASP A 113 -17.71 0.10 12.20
CA ASP A 113 -17.76 -1.28 12.72
C ASP A 113 -16.90 -1.48 13.97
N GLY A 114 -16.10 -0.46 14.32
CA GLY A 114 -15.25 -0.46 15.51
C GLY A 114 -13.95 -1.23 15.34
N TRP A 115 -13.45 -1.33 14.08
CA TRP A 115 -12.21 -2.01 13.74
C TRP A 115 -11.45 -1.26 12.65
N ASP A 116 -10.19 -0.93 12.94
CA ASP A 116 -9.21 -0.48 11.98
C ASP A 116 -8.62 -1.65 11.20
N GLU A 117 -8.20 -1.40 10.00
CA GLU A 117 -7.48 -2.33 9.16
C GLU A 117 -5.97 -2.06 9.25
N ALA A 118 -5.18 -3.12 9.42
CA ALA A 118 -3.75 -2.96 9.60
C ALA A 118 -2.94 -3.91 8.73
N PHE A 119 -1.89 -3.40 8.08
CA PHE A 119 -0.81 -4.22 7.55
C PHE A 119 0.07 -4.72 8.70
N VAL A 120 0.50 -5.99 8.61
CA VAL A 120 1.30 -6.66 9.64
C VAL A 120 2.78 -6.60 9.28
N PRO A 121 3.60 -5.75 9.93
CA PRO A 121 5.06 -5.77 9.81
C PRO A 121 5.69 -7.05 10.36
N TYR A 122 6.94 -7.33 9.97
CA TYR A 122 7.69 -8.51 10.40
C TYR A 122 7.71 -8.75 11.91
N ASP A 123 7.77 -7.68 12.70
CA ASP A 123 7.90 -7.70 14.16
C ASP A 123 6.58 -7.44 14.91
N ALA A 124 5.44 -7.46 14.21
CA ALA A 124 4.12 -7.35 14.81
C ALA A 124 3.64 -8.70 15.37
N GLY A 125 2.94 -8.64 16.51
CA GLY A 125 2.38 -9.83 17.18
C GLY A 125 1.10 -10.32 16.52
N ASP A 126 0.78 -11.59 16.70
CA ASP A 126 -0.40 -12.23 16.13
C ASP A 126 -1.66 -12.09 17.02
N LYS A 127 -1.51 -11.63 18.25
CA LYS A 127 -2.60 -11.43 19.22
C LYS A 127 -2.26 -10.39 20.28
N TYR A 128 -3.30 -9.81 20.87
CA TYR A 128 -3.15 -8.94 22.04
C TYR A 128 -2.68 -9.72 23.26
N VAL A 129 -1.67 -9.23 23.96
CA VAL A 129 -1.21 -9.75 25.25
C VAL A 129 -0.83 -8.59 26.15
N ALA A 130 -1.67 -8.29 27.14
CA ALA A 130 -1.50 -7.14 28.04
C ALA A 130 -0.09 -7.04 28.62
N GLY A 131 0.56 -5.86 28.49
CA GLY A 131 1.92 -5.59 28.96
C GLY A 131 3.04 -6.30 28.17
N VAL A 132 2.72 -7.03 27.09
CA VAL A 132 3.70 -7.73 26.24
C VAL A 132 3.63 -7.28 24.79
N TYR A 133 2.41 -7.23 24.24
CA TYR A 133 2.12 -6.75 22.90
C TYR A 133 0.67 -6.28 22.81
N GLU A 134 0.45 -5.02 22.52
CA GLU A 134 -0.86 -4.39 22.54
C GLU A 134 -1.28 -3.82 21.17
N GLY A 135 -0.57 -4.20 20.09
CA GLY A 135 -0.85 -3.75 18.72
C GLY A 135 0.10 -2.66 18.21
N GLU A 136 1.02 -2.20 19.05
CA GLU A 136 1.88 -1.03 18.80
C GLU A 136 2.80 -1.11 17.58
N LYS A 137 2.88 -2.27 16.93
CA LYS A 137 3.68 -2.48 15.71
C LYS A 137 2.85 -2.86 14.50
N HIS A 138 1.55 -2.74 14.57
CA HIS A 138 0.72 -2.80 13.38
C HIS A 138 0.72 -1.47 12.66
N LEU A 139 0.79 -1.48 11.34
CA LEU A 139 0.63 -0.29 10.53
C LEU A 139 -0.85 -0.14 10.20
N VAL A 140 -1.58 0.52 11.10
CA VAL A 140 -3.00 0.82 10.92
C VAL A 140 -3.20 1.81 9.78
N ASP A 141 -4.33 1.72 9.13
CA ASP A 141 -4.71 2.53 7.98
C ASP A 141 -4.68 4.03 8.28
N ASP A 142 -5.09 4.49 9.44
CA ASP A 142 -4.99 5.89 9.88
C ASP A 142 -3.55 6.42 9.86
N THR A 143 -2.63 5.63 10.43
CA THR A 143 -1.20 5.98 10.39
C THR A 143 -0.69 6.02 8.96
N LEU A 144 -1.06 5.04 8.15
CA LEU A 144 -0.68 4.99 6.74
C LEU A 144 -1.27 6.17 5.97
N ASN A 145 -2.57 6.45 6.13
CA ASN A 145 -3.27 7.55 5.48
C ASN A 145 -2.65 8.90 5.82
N GLY A 146 -2.29 9.13 7.07
CA GLY A 146 -1.57 10.33 7.49
C GLY A 146 -0.23 10.52 6.76
N LEU A 147 0.51 9.44 6.53
CA LEU A 147 1.76 9.46 5.75
C LEU A 147 1.52 9.68 4.26
N LEU A 148 0.53 9.00 3.69
CA LEU A 148 0.15 9.15 2.27
C LEU A 148 -0.34 10.58 1.98
N GLU A 149 -1.12 11.19 2.85
CA GLU A 149 -1.58 12.58 2.70
C GLU A 149 -0.41 13.57 2.68
N ARG A 150 0.57 13.40 3.56
CA ARG A 150 1.80 14.23 3.56
C ARG A 150 2.59 14.04 2.27
N LEU A 151 2.66 12.82 1.76
CA LEU A 151 3.30 12.51 0.48
C LEU A 151 2.57 13.17 -0.68
N ARG A 152 1.23 13.10 -0.72
CA ARG A 152 0.38 13.76 -1.74
C ARG A 152 0.61 15.28 -1.79
N VAL A 153 0.69 15.92 -0.63
CA VAL A 153 1.04 17.36 -0.55
C VAL A 153 2.42 17.62 -1.15
N LYS A 154 3.40 16.77 -0.85
CA LYS A 154 4.78 16.90 -1.34
C LYS A 154 4.87 16.74 -2.86
N LEU A 155 4.10 15.81 -3.43
CA LEU A 155 4.03 15.55 -4.87
C LEU A 155 3.32 16.66 -5.65
N GLY A 156 2.38 17.38 -5.00
CA GLY A 156 1.63 18.47 -5.62
C GLY A 156 0.70 18.01 -6.75
N PRO A 157 -0.07 18.93 -7.34
CA PRO A 157 -1.21 18.60 -8.21
C PRO A 157 -0.87 17.91 -9.54
N LYS A 158 0.39 17.90 -9.94
CA LYS A 158 0.86 17.19 -11.15
C LYS A 158 1.61 15.90 -10.82
N GLY A 159 1.86 15.61 -9.56
CA GLY A 159 2.43 14.35 -9.10
C GLY A 159 1.38 13.26 -9.07
N PHE A 160 1.84 12.02 -8.85
CA PHE A 160 0.97 10.87 -8.80
C PHE A 160 1.40 9.87 -7.73
N LEU A 161 0.44 9.31 -7.01
CA LEU A 161 0.66 8.28 -6.00
C LEU A 161 -0.15 7.02 -6.33
N TYR A 162 0.53 5.90 -6.48
CA TYR A 162 -0.07 4.57 -6.55
C TYR A 162 0.26 3.78 -5.29
N VAL A 163 -0.74 3.19 -4.67
CA VAL A 163 -0.59 2.32 -3.51
C VAL A 163 -1.27 0.99 -3.80
N VAL A 164 -0.58 -0.10 -3.54
CA VAL A 164 -1.09 -1.46 -3.67
C VAL A 164 -0.92 -2.18 -2.35
N ILE A 165 -2.01 -2.75 -1.82
CA ILE A 165 -2.04 -3.50 -0.56
C ILE A 165 -2.55 -4.91 -0.86
N ASP A 166 -1.63 -5.85 -1.01
CA ASP A 166 -1.95 -7.27 -1.18
C ASP A 166 -1.86 -7.98 0.18
N ALA A 167 -2.83 -7.68 1.00
CA ALA A 167 -3.04 -8.22 2.34
C ALA A 167 -4.53 -8.45 2.57
N CYS A 168 -4.91 -9.04 3.70
CA CYS A 168 -6.29 -9.26 4.07
C CYS A 168 -6.50 -9.05 5.57
N HIS A 169 -7.56 -8.38 5.94
CA HIS A 169 -7.92 -8.11 7.33
C HIS A 169 -8.90 -9.13 7.89
N ALA A 170 -9.50 -9.98 7.05
CA ALA A 170 -10.33 -11.11 7.46
C ALA A 170 -9.61 -12.44 7.25
N GLY A 171 -9.71 -13.33 8.18
CA GLY A 171 -9.24 -14.70 8.05
C GLY A 171 -10.39 -15.66 7.80
N GLU A 172 -10.19 -16.95 8.05
CA GLU A 172 -10.97 -18.12 7.66
C GLU A 172 -12.46 -18.21 8.12
N GLN A 173 -13.17 -17.12 8.42
CA GLN A 173 -14.57 -17.20 8.87
C GLN A 173 -15.56 -17.72 7.80
N PHE A 174 -15.19 -17.65 6.53
CA PHE A 174 -16.04 -18.13 5.44
C PHE A 174 -15.54 -19.48 4.89
N ARG A 175 -15.49 -20.49 5.76
CA ARG A 175 -15.39 -21.89 5.37
C ARG A 175 -16.71 -22.33 4.73
N GLY A 176 -16.81 -22.28 3.43
CA GLY A 176 -18.02 -22.70 2.73
C GLY A 176 -17.89 -22.94 1.25
N GLU A 177 -16.76 -22.55 0.68
CA GLU A 177 -16.44 -22.83 -0.72
C GLU A 177 -15.31 -23.86 -0.77
N GLU A 178 -15.44 -24.88 -1.60
CA GLU A 178 -14.38 -25.84 -1.92
C GLU A 178 -13.27 -25.10 -2.67
N GLU A 179 -12.46 -24.36 -1.93
CA GLU A 179 -11.24 -23.73 -2.43
C GLU A 179 -10.06 -24.67 -2.15
N ASP A 180 -9.03 -24.56 -2.97
CA ASP A 180 -7.79 -25.31 -2.86
C ASP A 180 -7.22 -25.11 -1.43
N ASP A 181 -7.45 -26.09 -0.56
CA ASP A 181 -7.09 -26.05 0.88
C ASP A 181 -5.58 -25.85 1.11
N GLU A 182 -4.76 -25.96 0.06
CA GLU A 182 -3.30 -25.83 0.13
C GLU A 182 -2.82 -24.37 -0.06
N ALA A 183 -3.65 -23.46 -0.57
CA ALA A 183 -3.20 -22.10 -0.86
C ALA A 183 -3.12 -21.24 0.41
N PRO A 184 -1.97 -20.59 0.69
CA PRO A 184 -1.80 -19.74 1.87
C PRO A 184 -2.79 -18.57 1.92
N VAL A 185 -3.23 -18.22 3.13
CA VAL A 185 -4.11 -17.07 3.42
C VAL A 185 -3.30 -15.91 3.97
N ARG A 186 -3.58 -14.68 3.48
CA ARG A 186 -2.85 -13.45 3.84
C ARG A 186 -3.58 -12.62 4.89
N GLY A 187 -4.03 -13.21 5.96
CA GLY A 187 -4.74 -12.47 7.00
C GLY A 187 -5.01 -13.28 8.25
N SER A 188 -5.62 -12.63 9.23
CA SER A 188 -6.06 -13.23 10.49
C SER A 188 -7.46 -12.74 10.84
N ILE A 189 -8.31 -13.68 11.31
CA ILE A 189 -9.60 -13.34 11.92
C ILE A 189 -9.47 -12.92 13.38
N ILE A 190 -8.31 -13.18 13.98
CA ILE A 190 -8.07 -12.80 15.37
C ILE A 190 -7.72 -11.32 15.34
N GLY A 191 -8.64 -10.48 15.78
CA GLY A 191 -8.39 -9.06 15.95
C GLY A 191 -7.47 -8.79 17.14
N ILE A 192 -6.70 -7.71 17.05
CA ILE A 192 -5.99 -7.16 18.21
C ILE A 192 -7.00 -6.34 19.01
N SER A 193 -7.40 -6.82 20.19
CA SER A 193 -8.37 -6.12 21.04
C SER A 193 -8.01 -6.23 22.52
N LYS A 194 -7.96 -5.09 23.19
CA LYS A 194 -7.78 -4.98 24.63
C LYS A 194 -9.00 -5.52 25.39
N ASN A 195 -10.16 -5.43 24.78
CA ASN A 195 -11.45 -5.77 25.39
C ASN A 195 -11.93 -7.17 25.01
N ASP A 196 -11.05 -7.99 24.41
CA ASP A 196 -11.39 -9.33 23.91
C ASP A 196 -12.60 -9.33 22.96
N LYS A 197 -12.74 -8.27 22.18
CA LYS A 197 -13.77 -8.18 21.14
C LYS A 197 -13.45 -9.17 20.01
N HIS A 198 -14.48 -9.83 19.53
CA HIS A 198 -14.38 -10.63 18.32
C HIS A 198 -14.62 -9.76 17.10
N PHE A 199 -13.72 -9.82 16.13
CA PHE A 199 -13.91 -9.18 14.85
C PHE A 199 -15.14 -9.74 14.14
N VAL A 200 -16.07 -8.86 13.76
CA VAL A 200 -17.24 -9.19 12.96
C VAL A 200 -17.29 -8.24 11.79
N ALA A 201 -16.86 -8.73 10.64
CA ALA A 201 -16.84 -7.94 9.45
C ALA A 201 -18.22 -7.54 8.94
N LYS A 202 -18.41 -6.27 8.57
CA LYS A 202 -19.64 -5.79 7.94
C LYS A 202 -19.60 -6.01 6.43
N LEU A 203 -20.68 -6.56 5.88
CA LEU A 203 -20.83 -6.74 4.44
C LEU A 203 -20.96 -5.38 3.75
N ASN A 204 -20.06 -5.09 2.83
CA ASN A 204 -20.07 -3.90 2.01
C ASN A 204 -19.86 -4.27 0.52
N ASN A 205 -20.72 -3.80 -0.36
CA ASN A 205 -20.67 -4.10 -1.79
C ASN A 205 -20.04 -2.98 -2.65
N VAL A 206 -19.57 -1.91 -2.05
CA VAL A 206 -18.91 -0.82 -2.78
C VAL A 206 -17.57 -1.32 -3.31
N LYS A 207 -17.29 -1.09 -4.58
CA LYS A 207 -16.07 -1.52 -5.27
C LYS A 207 -15.07 -0.39 -5.45
N HIS A 208 -15.58 0.80 -5.65
CA HIS A 208 -14.81 2.00 -5.88
C HIS A 208 -15.23 3.04 -4.87
N TYR A 209 -14.28 3.56 -4.14
CA TYR A 209 -14.47 4.67 -3.21
C TYR A 209 -13.85 5.92 -3.82
N PRO A 210 -14.65 6.94 -4.15
CA PRO A 210 -14.11 8.18 -4.67
C PRO A 210 -13.42 8.97 -3.56
N ILE A 211 -12.14 9.28 -3.79
CA ILE A 211 -11.41 10.26 -2.97
C ILE A 211 -11.64 11.64 -3.56
N THR A 212 -12.07 12.61 -2.75
CA THR A 212 -12.27 13.97 -3.22
C THR A 212 -10.96 14.59 -3.71
N PRO A 213 -10.86 15.01 -4.99
CA PRO A 213 -9.64 15.65 -5.48
C PRO A 213 -9.40 17.00 -4.79
N GLU A 214 -8.19 17.25 -4.37
CA GLU A 214 -7.77 18.52 -3.76
C GLU A 214 -6.74 19.23 -4.64
N LYS A 215 -6.97 20.53 -4.91
CA LYS A 215 -6.16 21.34 -5.84
C LYS A 215 -4.66 21.40 -5.50
N ALA A 216 -4.30 21.22 -4.23
CA ALA A 216 -2.92 21.31 -3.75
C ALA A 216 -2.21 19.95 -3.63
N LYS A 217 -2.93 18.85 -3.78
CA LYS A 217 -2.42 17.50 -3.58
C LYS A 217 -2.34 16.72 -4.90
N SER A 218 -1.47 15.71 -4.94
CA SER A 218 -1.42 14.78 -6.07
C SER A 218 -2.66 13.91 -6.16
N ASN A 219 -2.93 13.41 -7.36
CA ASN A 219 -3.85 12.29 -7.52
C ASN A 219 -3.31 11.06 -6.81
N ILE A 220 -4.23 10.20 -6.38
CA ILE A 220 -3.94 8.91 -5.76
C ILE A 220 -4.85 7.83 -6.34
N VAL A 221 -4.28 6.63 -6.47
CA VAL A 221 -5.02 5.39 -6.65
C VAL A 221 -4.50 4.39 -5.63
N MET A 222 -5.37 3.92 -4.76
CA MET A 222 -5.11 2.83 -3.84
C MET A 222 -5.89 1.59 -4.29
N MET A 223 -5.22 0.45 -4.30
CA MET A 223 -5.78 -0.84 -4.70
C MET A 223 -5.53 -1.85 -3.59
N GLU A 224 -6.60 -2.47 -3.11
CA GLU A 224 -6.57 -3.48 -2.06
C GLU A 224 -7.06 -4.83 -2.58
N ALA A 225 -6.44 -5.90 -2.14
CA ALA A 225 -6.69 -7.24 -2.69
C ALA A 225 -8.07 -7.80 -2.32
N CYS A 226 -8.65 -7.37 -1.21
CA CYS A 226 -9.95 -7.85 -0.74
C CYS A 226 -10.61 -6.81 0.16
N ARG A 227 -11.87 -7.03 0.43
CA ARG A 227 -12.64 -6.27 1.43
C ARG A 227 -12.38 -6.82 2.82
N SER A 228 -12.65 -6.01 3.83
CA SER A 228 -12.46 -6.35 5.24
C SER A 228 -13.10 -7.69 5.67
N TYR A 229 -14.16 -8.12 5.00
CA TYR A 229 -14.87 -9.39 5.29
C TYR A 229 -14.48 -10.56 4.38
N GLN A 230 -13.53 -10.39 3.47
CA GLN A 230 -13.15 -11.41 2.50
C GLN A 230 -11.76 -11.98 2.80
N VAL A 231 -11.54 -13.20 2.35
CA VAL A 231 -10.24 -13.88 2.47
C VAL A 231 -9.40 -13.57 1.23
N ASN A 232 -8.14 -13.21 1.42
CA ASN A 232 -7.14 -13.11 0.37
C ASN A 232 -6.29 -14.38 0.34
N ARG A 233 -6.57 -15.27 -0.63
CA ARG A 233 -5.79 -16.49 -0.85
C ARG A 233 -4.76 -16.28 -1.94
N GLU A 234 -3.58 -16.84 -1.75
CA GLU A 234 -2.55 -16.87 -2.78
C GLU A 234 -2.97 -17.72 -3.97
N ILE A 235 -2.44 -17.40 -5.13
CA ILE A 235 -2.62 -18.18 -6.36
C ILE A 235 -1.31 -18.84 -6.76
N LYS A 236 -1.36 -20.08 -7.24
CA LYS A 236 -0.19 -20.79 -7.74
C LYS A 236 0.00 -20.51 -9.23
N ARG A 237 1.22 -20.09 -9.60
CA ARG A 237 1.65 -19.89 -10.99
C ARG A 237 3.10 -20.36 -11.13
N ASP A 238 3.38 -21.18 -12.12
CA ASP A 238 4.72 -21.71 -12.40
C ASP A 238 5.42 -22.25 -11.14
N GLU A 239 4.74 -23.12 -10.39
CA GLU A 239 5.19 -23.73 -9.13
C GLU A 239 5.47 -22.77 -7.95
N LYS A 240 5.09 -21.49 -8.06
CA LYS A 240 5.21 -20.50 -7.00
C LYS A 240 3.86 -19.92 -6.62
N PHE A 241 3.76 -19.52 -5.37
CA PHE A 241 2.59 -18.77 -4.89
C PHE A 241 2.82 -17.27 -5.01
N TYR A 242 1.74 -16.55 -5.27
CA TYR A 242 1.69 -15.09 -5.40
C TYR A 242 0.38 -14.55 -4.84
N GLY A 243 0.39 -13.30 -4.40
CA GLY A 243 -0.84 -12.57 -4.15
C GLY A 243 -1.59 -12.28 -5.46
N PRO A 244 -2.90 -12.50 -5.49
CA PRO A 244 -3.67 -12.32 -6.73
C PRO A 244 -3.67 -10.87 -7.23
N LEU A 245 -3.65 -9.88 -6.35
CA LEU A 245 -3.55 -8.47 -6.74
C LEU A 245 -2.17 -8.16 -7.31
N SER A 246 -1.11 -8.55 -6.62
CA SER A 246 0.28 -8.35 -7.04
C SER A 246 0.54 -8.98 -8.41
N TYR A 247 0.07 -10.21 -8.61
CA TYR A 247 0.20 -10.89 -9.89
C TYR A 247 -0.57 -10.18 -11.02
N SER A 248 -1.76 -9.66 -10.71
CA SER A 248 -2.59 -8.90 -11.66
C SER A 248 -1.95 -7.57 -12.04
N VAL A 249 -1.39 -6.84 -11.07
CA VAL A 249 -0.62 -5.61 -11.30
C VAL A 249 0.59 -5.90 -12.19
N TYR A 250 1.33 -6.98 -11.90
CA TYR A 250 2.46 -7.42 -12.72
C TYR A 250 2.06 -7.65 -14.18
N LEU A 251 0.98 -8.40 -14.42
CA LEU A 251 0.52 -8.70 -15.78
C LEU A 251 0.17 -7.43 -16.54
N VAL A 252 -0.52 -6.49 -15.91
CA VAL A 252 -0.90 -5.23 -16.56
C VAL A 252 0.31 -4.35 -16.83
N LEU A 253 1.21 -4.19 -15.86
CA LEU A 253 2.41 -3.34 -16.01
C LEU A 253 3.47 -3.91 -16.94
N LYS A 254 3.47 -5.23 -17.14
CA LYS A 254 4.34 -5.87 -18.13
C LYS A 254 4.05 -5.39 -19.56
N ASP A 255 2.78 -5.17 -19.87
CA ASP A 255 2.33 -4.79 -21.21
C ASP A 255 2.05 -3.28 -21.34
N THR A 256 1.75 -2.61 -20.22
CA THR A 256 1.41 -1.19 -20.18
C THR A 256 2.24 -0.48 -19.10
N PRO A 257 3.34 0.20 -19.46
CA PRO A 257 4.14 0.95 -18.48
C PRO A 257 3.30 1.96 -17.72
N MET A 258 3.59 2.11 -16.44
CA MET A 258 2.92 3.06 -15.56
C MET A 258 3.16 4.50 -16.01
N GLN A 259 2.08 5.28 -16.10
CA GLN A 259 2.10 6.70 -16.43
C GLN A 259 1.18 7.46 -15.49
N SER A 260 1.45 8.73 -15.24
CA SER A 260 0.70 9.57 -14.30
C SER A 260 -0.75 9.83 -14.69
N ASP A 261 -1.08 9.75 -15.98
CA ASP A 261 -2.41 10.02 -16.56
C ASP A 261 -3.11 8.75 -17.07
N SER A 262 -2.44 7.60 -16.98
CA SER A 262 -2.99 6.36 -17.49
C SER A 262 -3.92 5.70 -16.47
N LYS A 263 -5.09 5.32 -16.92
CA LYS A 263 -6.06 4.53 -16.13
C LYS A 263 -5.73 3.02 -16.19
N TRP A 264 -4.44 2.65 -16.18
CA TRP A 264 -3.98 1.26 -16.23
C TRP A 264 -4.57 0.41 -15.08
N PHE A 265 -4.80 1.03 -13.94
CA PHE A 265 -5.37 0.37 -12.77
C PHE A 265 -6.77 -0.21 -13.01
N LEU A 266 -7.56 0.34 -13.95
CA LEU A 266 -8.85 -0.24 -14.34
C LEU A 266 -8.68 -1.61 -15.03
N ASN A 267 -7.57 -1.83 -15.70
CA ASN A 267 -7.24 -3.14 -16.27
C ASN A 267 -6.82 -4.13 -15.19
N VAL A 268 -6.33 -3.66 -14.04
CA VAL A 268 -5.98 -4.53 -12.90
C VAL A 268 -7.22 -5.24 -12.37
N GLU A 269 -8.35 -4.54 -12.16
CA GLU A 269 -9.60 -5.18 -11.70
C GLU A 269 -10.06 -6.29 -12.66
N LYS A 270 -10.03 -6.02 -13.96
CA LYS A 270 -10.38 -7.02 -14.97
C LYS A 270 -9.45 -8.22 -14.91
N THR A 271 -8.15 -7.99 -14.83
CA THR A 271 -7.12 -9.05 -14.76
C THR A 271 -7.26 -9.84 -13.47
N PHE A 272 -7.47 -9.17 -12.33
CA PHE A 272 -7.69 -9.79 -11.02
C PHE A 272 -8.87 -10.79 -11.05
N ASN A 273 -9.98 -10.39 -11.64
CA ASN A 273 -11.14 -11.28 -11.78
C ASN A 273 -10.88 -12.51 -12.67
N GLN A 274 -9.87 -12.46 -13.55
CA GLN A 274 -9.43 -13.59 -14.37
C GLN A 274 -8.39 -14.48 -13.66
N GLN A 275 -7.61 -13.94 -12.72
CA GLN A 275 -6.54 -14.66 -12.05
C GLN A 275 -6.99 -15.42 -10.81
N LYS A 276 -7.98 -14.92 -10.07
CA LYS A 276 -8.51 -15.57 -8.89
C LYS A 276 -9.27 -16.86 -9.26
N PRO A 277 -9.39 -17.85 -8.35
CA PRO A 277 -10.24 -19.02 -8.57
C PRO A 277 -11.68 -18.61 -8.93
N ALA A 278 -12.32 -19.35 -9.81
CA ALA A 278 -13.69 -19.04 -10.25
C ALA A 278 -14.72 -19.11 -9.10
N THR A 279 -14.44 -19.95 -8.10
CA THR A 279 -15.23 -20.12 -6.87
C THR A 279 -14.97 -19.00 -5.84
N SER A 280 -13.88 -18.24 -5.98
CA SER A 280 -13.51 -17.23 -5.00
C SER A 280 -14.47 -16.03 -5.03
N SER A 281 -15.03 -15.72 -3.85
CA SER A 281 -15.84 -14.50 -3.62
C SER A 281 -15.00 -13.23 -3.53
N GLN A 282 -13.66 -13.37 -3.46
CA GLN A 282 -12.72 -12.25 -3.31
C GLN A 282 -12.89 -11.17 -4.37
N ARG A 283 -12.89 -9.91 -3.93
CA ARG A 283 -13.02 -8.76 -4.81
C ARG A 283 -12.08 -7.65 -4.32
N MET A 284 -11.25 -7.18 -5.24
CA MET A 284 -10.43 -6.01 -4.95
C MET A 284 -11.27 -4.75 -4.75
N VAL A 285 -10.70 -3.81 -4.03
CA VAL A 285 -11.22 -2.46 -3.80
C VAL A 285 -10.30 -1.46 -4.49
N ILE A 286 -10.87 -0.39 -5.01
CA ILE A 286 -10.12 0.74 -5.57
C ILE A 286 -10.61 2.02 -4.91
N GLU A 287 -9.67 2.78 -4.37
CA GLU A 287 -9.90 4.13 -3.90
C GLU A 287 -9.13 5.10 -4.79
N SER A 288 -9.79 6.09 -5.32
CA SER A 288 -9.12 6.97 -6.27
C SER A 288 -9.69 8.38 -6.33
N THR A 289 -8.81 9.32 -6.69
CA THR A 289 -9.19 10.68 -7.08
C THR A 289 -9.70 10.78 -8.52
N TYR A 290 -9.73 9.66 -9.26
CA TYR A 290 -10.34 9.59 -10.59
C TYR A 290 -11.80 9.12 -10.49
N GLU A 291 -12.64 9.75 -11.30
CA GLU A 291 -14.02 9.33 -11.54
C GLU A 291 -14.08 8.22 -12.61
#